data_98374ca3f2fa9afe4a630c038429a33b
#
_entry.id   98374ca3f2fa9afe4a630c038429a33b
#
_cell.length_a   1.000
_cell.length_b   1.000
_cell.length_c   1.000
_cell.angle_alpha   90.00
_cell.angle_beta   90.00
_cell.angle_gamma   90.00
#
_symmetry.space_group_name_H-M   'P 1'
#
loop_
_entity.id
_entity.type
_entity.pdbx_description
1 polymer ?
#
loop_
_entity_poly.entity_id
_entity_poly.type
_entity_poly.pdbx_seq_one_letter_code
_entity_poly.pdbx_strand_id
1 'polypeptide(L)'
;MASEIRRSMFPLAVAINKADKVEPDKLKSIIKDFEDLNLLCLPTSAEVELALNKAKQAGLISYSVGDSPAKFNLEPQNNPSDSQRSILDKIQNKMSGIEGAGLVDLLSQVVFSSLSRIVVYPVSDEGKWTDAENKILPDAILLPEGSTARDLAYSVHSDLGNGFIRATNAVSGRSIRGDSELSMSDVVKIHSRS
;
A
#
# COMPACT_ATOMS: atom_id res chain seq x y z
N MET A 1 -2.46 -0.04 32.18
CA MET A 1 -3.17 1.19 31.79
C MET A 1 -2.36 2.08 30.83
N ALA A 2 -1.24 2.75 31.18
CA ALA A 2 -0.49 3.60 30.23
C ALA A 2 0.04 2.85 29.00
N SER A 3 0.54 1.62 29.15
CA SER A 3 1.02 0.76 28.05
C SER A 3 -0.12 0.30 27.12
N GLU A 4 -1.31 0.07 27.65
CA GLU A 4 -2.50 -0.33 26.89
C GLU A 4 -3.07 0.84 26.09
N ILE A 5 -3.15 2.02 26.68
CA ILE A 5 -3.55 3.25 25.99
C ILE A 5 -2.56 3.54 24.85
N ARG A 6 -1.25 3.39 25.09
CA ARG A 6 -0.24 3.60 24.07
C ARG A 6 -0.38 2.60 22.90
N ARG A 7 -0.63 1.32 23.19
CA ARG A 7 -0.84 0.30 22.12
C ARG A 7 -2.09 0.56 21.30
N SER A 8 -3.17 1.04 21.94
CA SER A 8 -4.41 1.40 21.27
C SER A 8 -4.27 2.64 20.38
N MET A 9 -3.53 3.66 20.83
CA MET A 9 -3.37 4.92 20.10
C MET A 9 -2.26 4.88 19.05
N PHE A 10 -1.22 4.05 19.26
CA PHE A 10 -0.04 3.96 18.41
C PHE A 10 0.30 2.49 18.17
N PRO A 11 -0.35 1.81 17.21
CA PRO A 11 -0.02 0.44 16.88
C PRO A 11 1.45 0.34 16.46
N LEU A 12 2.15 -0.63 17.04
CA LEU A 12 3.54 -0.92 16.75
C LEU A 12 3.61 -2.05 15.73
N ALA A 13 4.41 -1.85 14.69
CA ALA A 13 4.74 -2.88 13.72
C ALA A 13 6.26 -3.09 13.69
N VAL A 14 6.68 -4.32 13.48
CA VAL A 14 8.09 -4.74 13.50
C VAL A 14 8.53 -5.21 12.12
N ALA A 15 9.55 -4.59 11.57
CA ALA A 15 10.24 -5.05 10.37
C ALA A 15 11.49 -5.85 10.76
N ILE A 16 11.50 -7.16 10.49
CA ILE A 16 12.69 -8.01 10.70
C ILE A 16 13.60 -7.82 9.48
N ASN A 17 14.50 -6.85 9.56
CA ASN A 17 15.42 -6.59 8.45
C ASN A 17 16.50 -7.67 8.36
N LYS A 18 17.07 -7.84 7.14
CA LYS A 18 18.05 -8.87 6.78
C LYS A 18 17.48 -10.30 6.84
N ALA A 19 16.20 -10.45 6.54
CA ALA A 19 15.54 -11.76 6.51
C ALA A 19 16.21 -12.73 5.51
N ASP A 20 16.81 -12.21 4.44
CA ASP A 20 17.61 -12.95 3.46
C ASP A 20 18.86 -13.65 4.04
N LYS A 21 19.26 -13.31 5.27
CA LYS A 21 20.44 -13.88 5.97
C LYS A 21 20.06 -14.84 7.10
N VAL A 22 18.77 -15.08 7.30
CA VAL A 22 18.24 -15.92 8.37
C VAL A 22 17.63 -17.19 7.78
N GLU A 23 17.87 -18.33 8.43
CA GLU A 23 17.24 -19.59 8.05
C GLU A 23 15.71 -19.51 8.19
N PRO A 24 14.93 -20.05 7.22
CA PRO A 24 13.48 -19.90 7.21
C PRO A 24 12.76 -20.33 8.50
N ASP A 25 13.19 -21.45 9.10
CA ASP A 25 12.55 -21.97 10.33
C ASP A 25 12.83 -21.08 11.54
N LYS A 26 14.04 -20.51 11.62
CA LYS A 26 14.37 -19.52 12.66
C LYS A 26 13.57 -18.23 12.46
N LEU A 27 13.39 -17.79 11.22
CA LEU A 27 12.60 -16.62 10.91
C LEU A 27 11.13 -16.80 11.31
N LYS A 28 10.54 -17.96 11.01
CA LYS A 28 9.19 -18.33 11.45
C LYS A 28 9.04 -18.32 12.97
N SER A 29 10.03 -18.86 13.70
CA SER A 29 10.01 -18.84 15.16
C SER A 29 10.01 -17.39 15.70
N ILE A 30 10.86 -16.52 15.15
CA ILE A 30 10.92 -15.10 15.55
C ILE A 30 9.59 -14.40 15.27
N ILE A 31 9.00 -14.61 14.09
CA ILE A 31 7.70 -14.01 13.74
C ILE A 31 6.64 -14.45 14.75
N LYS A 32 6.58 -15.75 15.06
CA LYS A 32 5.65 -16.29 16.04
C LYS A 32 5.81 -15.67 17.44
N ASP A 33 7.04 -15.45 17.89
CA ASP A 33 7.29 -14.80 19.19
C ASP A 33 6.68 -13.37 19.24
N PHE A 34 6.69 -12.63 18.11
CA PHE A 34 6.05 -11.32 18.02
C PHE A 34 4.53 -11.42 17.90
N GLU A 35 4.00 -12.41 17.17
CA GLU A 35 2.56 -12.69 17.08
C GLU A 35 1.98 -13.03 18.46
N ASP A 36 2.69 -13.85 19.28
CA ASP A 36 2.30 -14.18 20.64
C ASP A 36 2.26 -12.92 21.54
N LEU A 37 3.00 -11.87 21.20
CA LEU A 37 2.94 -10.55 21.83
C LEU A 37 1.87 -9.62 21.24
N ASN A 38 1.07 -10.12 20.28
CA ASN A 38 0.06 -9.35 19.56
C ASN A 38 0.67 -8.16 18.79
N LEU A 39 1.85 -8.34 18.21
CA LEU A 39 2.56 -7.35 17.41
C LEU A 39 2.59 -7.79 15.95
N LEU A 40 2.21 -6.89 15.05
CA LEU A 40 2.41 -7.09 13.61
C LEU A 40 3.90 -7.16 13.33
N CYS A 41 4.35 -8.26 12.73
CA CYS A 41 5.74 -8.49 12.43
C CYS A 41 5.90 -9.12 11.06
N LEU A 42 6.69 -8.49 10.19
CA LEU A 42 6.97 -9.01 8.86
C LEU A 42 8.47 -9.05 8.55
N PRO A 43 8.92 -10.07 7.81
CA PRO A 43 10.29 -10.12 7.32
C PRO A 43 10.53 -9.08 6.23
N THR A 44 11.70 -8.46 6.26
CA THR A 44 12.11 -7.48 5.25
C THR A 44 13.58 -7.68 4.87
N SER A 45 13.98 -7.26 3.69
CA SER A 45 15.39 -7.17 3.28
C SER A 45 15.63 -5.92 2.45
N ALA A 46 16.10 -4.86 3.10
CA ALA A 46 16.42 -3.61 2.42
C ALA A 46 17.52 -3.77 1.35
N GLU A 47 18.45 -4.72 1.54
CA GLU A 47 19.50 -5.03 0.57
C GLU A 47 18.92 -5.65 -0.71
N VAL A 48 17.98 -6.59 -0.56
CA VAL A 48 17.28 -7.23 -1.68
C VAL A 48 16.41 -6.22 -2.42
N GLU A 49 15.61 -5.43 -1.72
CA GLU A 49 14.78 -4.38 -2.32
C GLU A 49 15.60 -3.37 -3.13
N LEU A 50 16.73 -2.93 -2.59
CA LEU A 50 17.65 -2.03 -3.29
C LEU A 50 18.24 -2.69 -4.55
N ALA A 51 18.62 -3.96 -4.48
CA ALA A 51 19.17 -4.70 -5.62
C ALA A 51 18.13 -4.87 -6.73
N LEU A 52 16.88 -5.23 -6.39
CA LEU A 52 15.78 -5.37 -7.35
C LEU A 52 15.43 -4.02 -8.01
N ASN A 53 15.37 -2.94 -7.23
CA ASN A 53 15.12 -1.60 -7.78
C ASN A 53 16.24 -1.16 -8.75
N LYS A 54 17.50 -1.43 -8.43
CA LYS A 54 18.62 -1.16 -9.35
C LYS A 54 18.54 -2.01 -10.62
N ALA A 55 18.20 -3.29 -10.51
CA ALA A 55 18.01 -4.18 -11.65
C ALA A 55 16.86 -3.71 -12.56
N LYS A 56 15.75 -3.26 -11.97
CA LYS A 56 14.62 -2.63 -12.68
C LYS A 56 15.06 -1.36 -13.41
N GLN A 57 15.76 -0.44 -12.73
CA GLN A 57 16.25 0.80 -13.35
C GLN A 57 17.23 0.53 -14.51
N ALA A 58 18.00 -0.56 -14.43
CA ALA A 58 18.87 -1.02 -15.51
C ALA A 58 18.11 -1.77 -16.61
N GLY A 59 16.79 -1.94 -16.51
CA GLY A 59 15.96 -2.66 -17.48
C GLY A 59 16.21 -4.17 -17.52
N LEU A 60 16.81 -4.76 -16.49
CA LEU A 60 17.12 -6.19 -16.45
C LEU A 60 15.93 -7.05 -16.03
N ILE A 61 15.03 -6.49 -15.24
CA ILE A 61 13.86 -7.17 -14.71
C ILE A 61 12.61 -6.28 -14.77
N SER A 62 11.46 -6.92 -14.86
CA SER A 62 10.17 -6.33 -14.55
C SER A 62 9.84 -6.64 -13.08
N TYR A 63 9.75 -5.58 -12.28
CA TYR A 63 9.47 -5.64 -10.85
C TYR A 63 8.74 -4.38 -10.42
N SER A 64 7.68 -4.52 -9.67
CA SER A 64 6.95 -3.40 -9.06
C SER A 64 7.21 -3.35 -7.56
N VAL A 65 7.33 -2.15 -7.02
CA VAL A 65 7.46 -1.98 -5.56
C VAL A 65 6.18 -2.51 -4.91
N GLY A 66 6.33 -3.49 -4.01
CA GLY A 66 5.21 -4.23 -3.43
C GLY A 66 5.00 -5.62 -4.01
N ASP A 67 5.64 -5.96 -5.13
CA ASP A 67 5.69 -7.35 -5.57
C ASP A 67 6.55 -8.18 -4.60
N SER A 68 6.25 -9.48 -4.51
CA SER A 68 7.11 -10.39 -3.74
C SER A 68 8.53 -10.36 -4.30
N PRO A 69 9.57 -10.14 -3.47
CA PRO A 69 10.97 -10.13 -3.93
C PRO A 69 11.43 -11.43 -4.59
N ALA A 70 10.68 -12.52 -4.42
CA ALA A 70 10.92 -13.79 -5.10
C ALA A 70 10.27 -13.86 -6.50
N LYS A 71 9.38 -12.92 -6.85
CA LYS A 71 8.59 -12.93 -8.07
C LYS A 71 8.91 -11.71 -8.94
N PHE A 72 9.95 -11.80 -9.73
CA PHE A 72 10.26 -10.87 -10.79
C PHE A 72 10.47 -11.62 -12.11
N ASN A 73 10.27 -10.95 -13.23
CA ASN A 73 10.51 -11.50 -14.56
C ASN A 73 11.77 -10.86 -15.17
N LEU A 74 12.60 -11.68 -15.80
CA LEU A 74 13.72 -11.17 -16.58
C LEU A 74 13.18 -10.51 -17.86
N GLU A 75 13.71 -9.32 -18.19
CA GLU A 75 13.37 -8.65 -19.44
C GLU A 75 14.13 -9.29 -20.62
N PRO A 76 13.40 -9.82 -21.64
CA PRO A 76 14.04 -10.58 -22.72
C PRO A 76 15.00 -9.75 -23.58
N GLN A 77 14.82 -8.43 -23.58
CA GLN A 77 15.56 -7.51 -24.45
C GLN A 77 16.94 -7.12 -23.89
N ASN A 78 17.14 -7.26 -22.59
CA ASN A 78 18.37 -6.87 -21.90
C ASN A 78 18.96 -8.10 -21.20
N ASN A 79 19.84 -8.81 -21.87
CA ASN A 79 20.51 -9.97 -21.27
C ASN A 79 21.41 -9.54 -20.09
N PRO A 80 21.10 -9.94 -18.87
CA PRO A 80 21.98 -9.70 -17.74
C PRO A 80 23.30 -10.46 -17.93
N SER A 81 24.40 -9.88 -17.48
CA SER A 81 25.68 -10.58 -17.41
C SER A 81 25.57 -11.80 -16.48
N ASP A 82 26.51 -12.76 -16.61
CA ASP A 82 26.52 -13.98 -15.79
C ASP A 82 26.57 -13.64 -14.29
N SER A 83 27.30 -12.60 -13.91
CA SER A 83 27.36 -12.13 -12.53
C SER A 83 26.02 -11.52 -12.06
N GLN A 84 25.36 -10.74 -12.90
CA GLN A 84 24.04 -10.17 -12.58
C GLN A 84 22.96 -11.27 -12.47
N ARG A 85 22.97 -12.22 -13.40
CA ARG A 85 22.08 -13.39 -13.37
C ARG A 85 22.30 -14.21 -12.10
N SER A 86 23.54 -14.50 -11.73
CA SER A 86 23.87 -15.23 -10.48
C SER A 86 23.34 -14.50 -9.23
N ILE A 87 23.38 -13.16 -9.19
CA ILE A 87 22.84 -12.38 -8.06
C ILE A 87 21.31 -12.47 -8.04
N LEU A 88 20.63 -12.33 -9.18
CA LEU A 88 19.19 -12.43 -9.28
C LEU A 88 18.68 -13.82 -8.89
N ASP A 89 19.34 -14.87 -9.35
CA ASP A 89 19.02 -16.26 -8.95
C ASP A 89 19.19 -16.49 -7.45
N LYS A 90 20.25 -15.93 -6.83
CA LYS A 90 20.45 -15.99 -5.38
C LYS A 90 19.33 -15.27 -4.63
N ILE A 91 18.89 -14.10 -5.10
CA ILE A 91 17.77 -13.37 -4.49
C ILE A 91 16.50 -14.22 -4.57
N GLN A 92 16.17 -14.72 -5.76
CA GLN A 92 14.97 -15.54 -5.98
C GLN A 92 14.95 -16.78 -5.08
N ASN A 93 16.07 -17.51 -5.02
CA ASN A 93 16.20 -18.71 -4.19
C ASN A 93 16.08 -18.40 -2.68
N LYS A 94 16.73 -17.33 -2.21
CA LYS A 94 16.68 -16.93 -0.79
C LYS A 94 15.32 -16.41 -0.36
N MET A 95 14.64 -15.70 -1.23
CA MET A 95 13.34 -15.09 -0.92
C MET A 95 12.16 -16.03 -1.18
N SER A 96 12.34 -17.15 -1.90
CA SER A 96 11.27 -18.07 -2.27
C SER A 96 10.57 -18.76 -1.08
N GLY A 97 11.24 -18.82 0.08
CA GLY A 97 10.68 -19.39 1.32
C GLY A 97 10.13 -18.33 2.29
N ILE A 98 10.12 -17.06 1.89
CA ILE A 98 9.73 -15.95 2.77
C ILE A 98 8.46 -15.33 2.19
N GLU A 99 7.30 -15.62 2.81
CA GLU A 99 6.03 -15.03 2.42
C GLU A 99 5.92 -13.60 2.99
N GLY A 100 5.38 -12.67 2.18
CA GLY A 100 5.14 -11.29 2.61
C GLY A 100 6.42 -10.50 2.91
N ALA A 101 7.50 -10.80 2.19
CA ALA A 101 8.80 -10.19 2.42
C ALA A 101 8.90 -8.82 1.74
N GLY A 102 8.55 -7.77 2.45
CA GLY A 102 8.75 -6.44 1.93
C GLY A 102 8.26 -5.33 2.85
N LEU A 103 8.90 -4.15 2.75
CA LEU A 103 8.50 -2.98 3.52
C LEU A 103 7.10 -2.47 3.10
N VAL A 104 6.75 -2.63 1.82
CA VAL A 104 5.44 -2.22 1.29
C VAL A 104 4.32 -3.08 1.88
N ASP A 105 4.54 -4.40 2.01
CA ASP A 105 3.56 -5.29 2.65
C ASP A 105 3.34 -4.90 4.11
N LEU A 106 4.42 -4.59 4.84
CA LEU A 106 4.32 -4.13 6.23
C LEU A 106 3.53 -2.82 6.32
N LEU A 107 3.86 -1.84 5.48
CA LEU A 107 3.15 -0.56 5.46
C LEU A 107 1.68 -0.73 5.07
N SER A 108 1.38 -1.59 4.09
CA SER A 108 0.00 -1.91 3.68
C SER A 108 -0.79 -2.53 4.82
N GLN A 109 -0.22 -3.49 5.54
CA GLN A 109 -0.88 -4.11 6.69
C GLN A 109 -1.07 -3.12 7.85
N VAL A 110 -0.09 -2.23 8.09
CA VAL A 110 -0.25 -1.15 9.09
C VAL A 110 -1.40 -0.23 8.70
N VAL A 111 -1.41 0.26 7.47
CA VAL A 111 -2.39 1.26 7.02
C VAL A 111 -3.79 0.66 6.94
N PHE A 112 -3.94 -0.47 6.23
CA PHE A 112 -5.26 -0.99 5.91
C PHE A 112 -5.83 -1.92 6.99
N SER A 113 -4.98 -2.67 7.71
CA SER A 113 -5.44 -3.59 8.75
C SER A 113 -5.34 -2.98 10.14
N SER A 114 -4.14 -2.52 10.56
CA SER A 114 -3.96 -2.05 11.95
C SER A 114 -4.59 -0.68 12.21
N LEU A 115 -4.58 0.21 11.23
CA LEU A 115 -5.19 1.55 11.33
C LEU A 115 -6.60 1.61 10.72
N SER A 116 -7.11 0.50 10.15
CA SER A 116 -8.42 0.40 9.50
C SER A 116 -8.68 1.59 8.58
N ARG A 117 -7.77 1.83 7.61
CA ARG A 117 -7.92 2.89 6.62
C ARG A 117 -8.42 2.33 5.30
N ILE A 118 -9.18 3.15 4.59
CA ILE A 118 -9.53 2.95 3.18
C ILE A 118 -8.84 4.03 2.35
N VAL A 119 -8.52 3.72 1.10
CA VAL A 119 -8.08 4.71 0.12
C VAL A 119 -9.23 5.05 -0.81
N VAL A 120 -9.44 6.36 -1.05
CA VAL A 120 -10.48 6.88 -1.95
C VAL A 120 -9.86 7.92 -2.86
N TYR A 121 -10.33 7.98 -4.09
CA TYR A 121 -9.78 8.85 -5.14
C TYR A 121 -10.80 9.94 -5.51
N PRO A 122 -10.65 11.18 -5.00
CA PRO A 122 -11.48 12.30 -5.43
C PRO A 122 -11.13 12.73 -6.85
N VAL A 123 -12.15 12.99 -7.66
CA VAL A 123 -11.99 13.42 -9.05
C VAL A 123 -12.92 14.60 -9.39
N SER A 124 -12.50 15.44 -10.33
CA SER A 124 -13.33 16.53 -10.86
C SER A 124 -14.16 16.08 -12.08
N ASP A 125 -13.61 15.19 -12.90
CA ASP A 125 -14.29 14.59 -14.06
C ASP A 125 -14.52 13.10 -13.81
N GLU A 126 -15.78 12.70 -13.65
CA GLU A 126 -16.17 11.31 -13.38
C GLU A 126 -16.00 10.37 -14.57
N GLY A 127 -16.01 10.92 -15.81
CA GLY A 127 -15.87 10.12 -17.03
C GLY A 127 -14.42 9.81 -17.37
N LYS A 128 -13.50 10.72 -17.03
CA LYS A 128 -12.07 10.60 -17.31
C LYS A 128 -11.23 10.25 -16.07
N TRP A 129 -11.83 10.32 -14.88
CA TRP A 129 -11.17 10.13 -13.59
C TRP A 129 -10.01 11.12 -13.38
N THR A 130 -10.21 12.38 -13.76
CA THR A 130 -9.18 13.40 -13.69
C THR A 130 -9.52 14.51 -12.69
N ASP A 131 -8.50 15.27 -12.30
CA ASP A 131 -8.66 16.56 -11.64
C ASP A 131 -9.03 17.67 -12.64
N ALA A 132 -9.06 18.92 -12.17
CA ALA A 132 -9.30 20.09 -13.01
C ALA A 132 -8.18 20.34 -14.04
N GLU A 133 -6.99 19.80 -13.84
CA GLU A 133 -5.80 19.91 -14.70
C GLU A 133 -5.62 18.72 -15.65
N ASN A 134 -6.62 17.82 -15.73
CA ASN A 134 -6.62 16.59 -16.52
C ASN A 134 -5.54 15.56 -16.10
N LYS A 135 -5.09 15.56 -14.86
CA LYS A 135 -4.27 14.49 -14.31
C LYS A 135 -5.16 13.34 -13.87
N ILE A 136 -4.84 12.13 -14.29
CA ILE A 136 -5.60 10.91 -13.94
C ILE A 136 -5.31 10.51 -12.50
N LEU A 137 -6.36 10.35 -11.69
CA LEU A 137 -6.28 9.92 -10.27
C LEU A 137 -5.13 10.62 -9.52
N PRO A 138 -5.12 11.98 -9.47
CA PRO A 138 -3.96 12.73 -8.97
C PRO A 138 -3.74 12.53 -7.47
N ASP A 139 -4.84 12.31 -6.74
CA ASP A 139 -4.84 12.22 -5.28
C ASP A 139 -5.40 10.89 -4.80
N ALA A 140 -4.77 10.34 -3.78
CA ALA A 140 -5.22 9.18 -3.02
C ALA A 140 -5.39 9.60 -1.56
N ILE A 141 -6.63 9.66 -1.07
CA ILE A 141 -6.93 10.09 0.30
C ILE A 141 -7.18 8.88 1.18
N LEU A 142 -6.44 8.81 2.28
CA LEU A 142 -6.65 7.79 3.31
C LEU A 142 -7.68 8.28 4.33
N LEU A 143 -8.79 7.59 4.43
CA LEU A 143 -9.86 7.84 5.40
C LEU A 143 -9.98 6.69 6.39
N PRO A 144 -10.49 6.92 7.61
CA PRO A 144 -10.95 5.82 8.47
C PRO A 144 -12.00 4.97 7.75
N GLU A 145 -12.01 3.66 8.00
CA GLU A 145 -13.11 2.79 7.59
C GLU A 145 -14.43 3.27 8.17
N GLY A 146 -15.51 3.21 7.38
CA GLY A 146 -16.81 3.80 7.76
C GLY A 146 -16.94 5.30 7.48
N SER A 147 -15.92 5.96 6.93
CA SER A 147 -16.01 7.36 6.49
C SER A 147 -17.02 7.54 5.36
N THR A 148 -17.70 8.68 5.38
CA THR A 148 -18.78 9.01 4.45
C THR A 148 -18.29 9.90 3.29
N ALA A 149 -19.12 10.06 2.26
CA ALA A 149 -18.84 10.96 1.16
C ALA A 149 -18.67 12.43 1.61
N ARG A 150 -19.33 12.82 2.70
CA ARG A 150 -19.15 14.17 3.29
C ARG A 150 -17.81 14.28 4.02
N ASP A 151 -17.34 13.23 4.70
CA ASP A 151 -16.03 13.21 5.32
C ASP A 151 -14.92 13.33 4.28
N LEU A 152 -15.07 12.66 3.14
CA LEU A 152 -14.17 12.84 1.99
C LEU A 152 -14.16 14.31 1.54
N ALA A 153 -15.32 14.94 1.40
CA ALA A 153 -15.39 16.34 0.96
C ALA A 153 -14.66 17.27 1.94
N TYR A 154 -14.81 17.08 3.24
CA TYR A 154 -14.07 17.84 4.25
C TYR A 154 -12.56 17.54 4.23
N SER A 155 -12.15 16.33 3.93
CA SER A 155 -10.74 15.97 3.84
C SER A 155 -10.04 16.57 2.62
N VAL A 156 -10.78 16.83 1.53
CA VAL A 156 -10.28 17.53 0.35
C VAL A 156 -10.19 19.04 0.62
N HIS A 157 -11.28 19.66 1.04
CA HIS A 157 -11.33 21.07 1.39
C HIS A 157 -12.57 21.38 2.25
N SER A 158 -12.43 22.28 3.25
CA SER A 158 -13.52 22.68 4.13
C SER A 158 -14.74 23.23 3.37
N ASP A 159 -14.52 23.99 2.29
CA ASP A 159 -15.62 24.56 1.50
C ASP A 159 -16.41 23.50 0.75
N LEU A 160 -15.74 22.42 0.27
CA LEU A 160 -16.43 21.30 -0.36
C LEU A 160 -17.30 20.55 0.66
N GLY A 161 -16.82 20.40 1.89
CA GLY A 161 -17.59 19.80 2.98
C GLY A 161 -18.79 20.65 3.38
N ASN A 162 -18.59 21.96 3.56
CA ASN A 162 -19.65 22.91 3.93
C ASN A 162 -20.72 23.06 2.83
N GLY A 163 -20.28 23.10 1.56
CA GLY A 163 -21.14 23.22 0.40
C GLY A 163 -21.66 21.89 -0.15
N PHE A 164 -21.39 20.77 0.52
CA PHE A 164 -21.71 19.42 0.00
C PHE A 164 -23.18 19.27 -0.37
N ILE A 165 -23.45 18.82 -1.59
CA ILE A 165 -24.80 18.51 -2.08
C ILE A 165 -24.98 17.01 -2.20
N ARG A 166 -24.10 16.34 -2.94
CA ARG A 166 -24.04 14.91 -3.21
C ARG A 166 -22.68 14.53 -3.74
N ALA A 167 -22.43 13.24 -3.87
CA ALA A 167 -21.30 12.73 -4.62
C ALA A 167 -21.75 11.76 -5.72
N THR A 168 -20.87 11.43 -6.63
CA THR A 168 -21.08 10.39 -7.66
C THR A 168 -19.93 9.42 -7.60
N ASN A 169 -20.23 8.11 -7.56
CA ASN A 169 -19.23 7.07 -7.76
C ASN A 169 -18.90 7.00 -9.26
N ALA A 170 -17.69 7.37 -9.64
CA ALA A 170 -17.28 7.50 -11.03
C ALA A 170 -17.17 6.15 -11.77
N VAL A 171 -17.05 5.04 -11.04
CA VAL A 171 -17.02 3.69 -11.62
C VAL A 171 -18.41 3.21 -12.00
N SER A 172 -19.38 3.37 -11.09
CA SER A 172 -20.76 2.88 -11.29
C SER A 172 -21.71 3.93 -11.85
N GLY A 173 -21.35 5.21 -11.86
CA GLY A 173 -22.22 6.34 -12.22
C GLY A 173 -23.33 6.61 -11.19
N ARG A 174 -23.33 5.95 -10.04
CA ARG A 174 -24.40 6.09 -9.03
C ARG A 174 -24.18 7.29 -8.14
N SER A 175 -25.27 7.98 -7.80
CA SER A 175 -25.25 9.05 -6.81
C SER A 175 -25.02 8.48 -5.42
N ILE A 176 -24.12 9.11 -4.66
CA ILE A 176 -23.78 8.78 -3.27
C ILE A 176 -24.32 9.92 -2.40
N ARG A 177 -25.06 9.56 -1.34
CA ARG A 177 -25.54 10.52 -0.34
C ARG A 177 -24.41 10.93 0.59
N GLY A 178 -24.55 12.08 1.23
CA GLY A 178 -23.51 12.58 2.14
C GLY A 178 -23.22 11.70 3.35
N ASP A 179 -24.22 10.93 3.78
CA ASP A 179 -24.17 10.00 4.92
C ASP A 179 -23.85 8.54 4.50
N SER A 180 -23.63 8.29 3.22
CA SER A 180 -23.30 6.95 2.74
C SER A 180 -21.80 6.69 2.94
N GLU A 181 -21.49 5.53 3.50
CA GLU A 181 -20.13 5.06 3.69
C GLU A 181 -19.44 4.80 2.35
N LEU A 182 -18.16 5.10 2.30
CA LEU A 182 -17.29 4.84 1.16
C LEU A 182 -16.57 3.50 1.32
N SER A 183 -16.23 2.91 0.20
CA SER A 183 -15.51 1.64 0.13
C SER A 183 -14.07 1.84 -0.35
N MET A 184 -13.23 0.82 -0.10
CA MET A 184 -11.86 0.77 -0.61
C MET A 184 -11.83 0.99 -2.13
N SER A 185 -10.96 1.89 -2.57
CA SER A 185 -10.73 2.22 -3.98
C SER A 185 -11.91 2.92 -4.69
N ASP A 186 -12.86 3.47 -3.95
CA ASP A 186 -13.91 4.29 -4.57
C ASP A 186 -13.30 5.50 -5.30
N VAL A 187 -13.74 5.73 -6.53
CA VAL A 187 -13.44 6.95 -7.31
C VAL A 187 -14.65 7.86 -7.23
N VAL A 188 -14.49 9.04 -6.62
CA VAL A 188 -15.63 9.85 -6.18
C VAL A 188 -15.55 11.28 -6.70
N LYS A 189 -16.57 11.72 -7.42
CA LYS A 189 -16.78 13.13 -7.73
C LYS A 189 -17.67 13.78 -6.67
N ILE A 190 -17.18 14.84 -6.06
CA ILE A 190 -17.91 15.66 -5.09
C ILE A 190 -18.64 16.77 -5.84
N HIS A 191 -19.92 16.95 -5.52
CA HIS A 191 -20.73 18.09 -5.99
C HIS A 191 -21.01 19.00 -4.81
N SER A 192 -20.54 20.24 -4.88
CA SER A 192 -20.71 21.26 -3.84
C SER A 192 -21.29 22.55 -4.42
N ARG A 193 -21.87 23.36 -3.55
CA ARG A 193 -22.18 24.75 -3.87
C ARG A 193 -20.89 25.58 -3.80
N SER A 194 -20.71 26.44 -4.79
CA SER A 194 -19.66 27.48 -4.75
C SER A 194 -20.01 28.52 -3.71
#